data_5ce09a423fc889bc5aea066ed3fae862
#
_entry.id   5ce09a423fc889bc5aea066ed3fae862
#
_cell.length_a   1.000
_cell.length_b   1.000
_cell.length_c   1.000
_cell.angle_alpha   90.00
_cell.angle_beta   90.00
_cell.angle_gamma   90.00
#
_symmetry.space_group_name_H-M   'P 1'
#
loop_
_entity.id
_entity.type
_entity.pdbx_description
1 polymer ?
#
loop_
_entity_poly.entity_id
_entity_poly.type
_entity_poly.pdbx_seq_one_letter_code
_entity_poly.pdbx_strand_id
1 'polypeptide(L)'
;MNNTPNKLSAILFLAIGLFSECSVAADNQQNSQQQTQEASEPASTDSIQKKPFRNFTINPDGDKILTRFVNNDTNWVRPYDTDYARWLLDRKLFPIDHKVKYYNGEEKQNNGGRNKIISVGVLKYDLVGTFSKNKERPADLQQCADACIRLWAEYLWEHKMYDKIHFKNAPGFVFYYKKWAEGYRVHFDKNWKASWSKDAGVDYSYTTFRKYLSLVFTYCGTATLAKEMMTVKSTDIQPGDILIWGGSPGHAVTVMDVLRNKQTGKLKVMFSQSYMPAQEIEILANNEDNYRWTEKYTKGMWFSPWFEIDEEKSPVINTPQWTFDLSDGAKFVRWRDR
;
A
#
# COMPACT_ATOMS: atom_id res chain seq x y z
N MET A 1 -19.39 -43.94 -10.01
CA MET A 1 -18.80 -43.01 -9.00
C MET A 1 -18.12 -41.89 -9.77
N ASN A 2 -18.90 -40.85 -10.08
CA ASN A 2 -18.44 -39.74 -10.94
C ASN A 2 -17.78 -38.66 -10.08
N ASN A 3 -16.45 -38.53 -10.21
CA ASN A 3 -15.70 -37.41 -9.67
C ASN A 3 -15.84 -36.19 -10.58
N THR A 4 -16.71 -35.28 -10.24
CA THR A 4 -16.77 -33.95 -10.85
C THR A 4 -15.64 -33.09 -10.18
N PRO A 5 -14.76 -32.44 -10.95
CA PRO A 5 -13.76 -31.54 -10.38
C PRO A 5 -14.44 -30.30 -9.80
N ASN A 6 -13.96 -29.87 -8.64
CA ASN A 6 -14.49 -28.77 -7.86
C ASN A 6 -14.34 -27.44 -8.63
N LYS A 7 -15.47 -26.83 -9.03
CA LYS A 7 -15.54 -25.64 -9.89
C LYS A 7 -14.76 -24.40 -9.35
N LEU A 8 -14.42 -24.36 -8.07
CA LEU A 8 -13.60 -23.29 -7.51
C LEU A 8 -12.16 -23.26 -8.04
N SER A 9 -11.56 -24.43 -8.30
CA SER A 9 -10.19 -24.49 -8.84
C SER A 9 -10.08 -23.98 -10.27
N ALA A 10 -11.15 -24.13 -11.08
CA ALA A 10 -11.16 -23.66 -12.46
C ALA A 10 -11.33 -22.12 -12.56
N ILE A 11 -12.00 -21.51 -11.59
CA ILE A 11 -12.26 -20.05 -11.58
C ILE A 11 -10.98 -19.28 -11.23
N LEU A 12 -10.15 -19.82 -10.35
CA LEU A 12 -8.89 -19.20 -9.95
C LEU A 12 -7.88 -19.14 -11.12
N PHE A 13 -7.85 -20.18 -11.96
CA PHE A 13 -6.98 -20.22 -13.13
C PHE A 13 -7.35 -19.19 -14.23
N LEU A 14 -8.63 -18.84 -14.38
CA LEU A 14 -9.05 -17.86 -15.39
C LEU A 14 -8.77 -16.41 -14.95
N ALA A 15 -8.88 -16.10 -13.67
CA ALA A 15 -8.53 -14.78 -13.14
C ALA A 15 -7.01 -14.50 -13.23
N ILE A 16 -6.18 -15.52 -13.02
CA ILE A 16 -4.72 -15.42 -13.11
C ILE A 16 -4.26 -15.31 -14.57
N GLY A 17 -4.92 -15.98 -15.52
CA GLY A 17 -4.58 -15.96 -16.94
C GLY A 17 -4.77 -14.61 -17.63
N LEU A 18 -5.66 -13.74 -17.12
CA LEU A 18 -5.89 -12.40 -17.68
C LEU A 18 -4.88 -11.34 -17.20
N PHE A 19 -4.09 -11.63 -16.17
CA PHE A 19 -3.11 -10.70 -15.62
C PHE A 19 -1.66 -10.99 -16.05
N SER A 20 -1.40 -12.13 -16.70
CA SER A 20 -0.05 -12.54 -17.13
C SER A 20 0.51 -11.73 -18.30
N GLU A 21 -0.31 -11.01 -19.07
CA GLU A 21 0.16 -10.26 -20.24
C GLU A 21 0.61 -8.82 -19.95
N CYS A 22 0.44 -8.32 -18.73
CA CYS A 22 0.81 -6.94 -18.39
C CYS A 22 2.25 -6.75 -17.87
N SER A 23 3.01 -7.81 -17.63
CA SER A 23 4.36 -7.70 -17.04
C SER A 23 5.47 -7.37 -18.06
N VAL A 24 5.19 -7.39 -19.36
CA VAL A 24 6.24 -7.20 -20.41
C VAL A 24 6.28 -5.76 -20.96
N ALA A 25 5.28 -4.92 -20.69
CA ALA A 25 5.20 -3.58 -21.28
C ALA A 25 5.92 -2.46 -20.50
N ALA A 26 6.34 -2.70 -19.26
CA ALA A 26 6.95 -1.65 -18.43
C ALA A 26 8.47 -1.44 -18.69
N ASP A 27 9.17 -2.39 -19.31
CA ASP A 27 10.63 -2.32 -19.48
C ASP A 27 11.11 -1.69 -20.80
N ASN A 28 10.23 -1.33 -21.73
CA ASN A 28 10.64 -0.92 -23.08
C ASN A 28 10.53 0.58 -23.41
N GLN A 29 10.34 1.49 -22.46
CA GLN A 29 10.28 2.92 -22.75
C GLN A 29 11.49 3.76 -22.30
N GLN A 30 12.63 3.16 -21.96
CA GLN A 30 13.84 3.93 -21.61
C GLN A 30 15.10 3.53 -22.40
N ASN A 31 15.03 3.43 -23.71
CA ASN A 31 16.26 3.29 -24.49
C ASN A 31 16.20 4.10 -25.80
N SER A 32 16.35 5.41 -25.72
CA SER A 32 16.89 6.23 -26.81
C SER A 32 17.25 7.62 -26.29
N GLN A 33 18.52 7.83 -26.04
CA GLN A 33 19.32 9.02 -26.33
C GLN A 33 20.54 9.07 -25.39
N GLN A 34 21.65 8.50 -25.84
CA GLN A 34 22.97 8.90 -25.41
C GLN A 34 23.69 9.45 -26.63
N GLN A 35 23.97 10.73 -26.60
CA GLN A 35 25.08 11.32 -27.36
C GLN A 35 26.02 12.03 -26.39
N THR A 36 27.27 11.66 -26.51
CA THR A 36 28.48 12.14 -25.85
C THR A 36 28.73 13.61 -26.04
N GLN A 37 29.10 14.31 -24.95
CA GLN A 37 30.03 15.44 -25.03
C GLN A 37 30.90 15.48 -23.77
N GLU A 38 32.20 15.28 -23.95
CA GLU A 38 33.26 15.66 -23.01
C GLU A 38 33.43 17.17 -23.03
N ALA A 39 33.51 17.80 -21.86
CA ALA A 39 34.17 19.08 -21.66
C ALA A 39 34.48 19.34 -20.16
N SER A 40 35.75 19.36 -19.90
CA SER A 40 36.56 20.15 -18.92
C SER A 40 35.88 20.78 -17.70
N GLU A 41 36.42 20.41 -16.51
CA GLU A 41 36.27 21.10 -15.23
C GLU A 41 36.73 22.57 -15.26
N PRO A 42 36.13 23.40 -14.41
CA PRO A 42 36.94 24.16 -13.47
C PRO A 42 36.50 23.98 -12.02
N ALA A 43 37.49 23.87 -11.16
CA ALA A 43 37.35 23.88 -9.73
C ALA A 43 36.65 25.15 -9.24
N SER A 44 35.48 24.97 -8.60
CA SER A 44 34.91 25.99 -7.73
C SER A 44 34.80 25.40 -6.32
N THR A 45 35.52 26.03 -5.40
CA THR A 45 35.37 25.87 -3.97
C THR A 45 33.98 26.33 -3.58
N ASP A 46 33.00 25.45 -3.73
CA ASP A 46 31.66 25.70 -3.23
C ASP A 46 31.59 25.26 -1.77
N SER A 47 31.40 26.24 -0.91
CA SER A 47 31.11 26.08 0.49
C SER A 47 30.02 25.05 0.66
N ILE A 48 30.36 23.88 1.21
CA ILE A 48 29.43 22.85 1.65
C ILE A 48 28.50 23.50 2.67
N GLN A 49 27.37 24.01 2.23
CA GLN A 49 26.28 24.39 3.12
C GLN A 49 25.91 23.12 3.90
N LYS A 50 26.27 23.07 5.17
CA LYS A 50 25.74 22.08 6.11
C LYS A 50 24.24 22.25 6.13
N LYS A 51 23.51 21.44 5.37
CA LYS A 51 22.06 21.37 5.51
C LYS A 51 21.73 20.93 6.94
N PRO A 52 20.69 21.50 7.54
CA PRO A 52 20.37 21.26 8.95
C PRO A 52 20.09 19.77 9.21
N PHE A 53 20.42 19.33 10.41
CA PHE A 53 20.11 18.01 10.93
C PHE A 53 18.69 17.58 10.54
N ARG A 54 18.53 16.31 10.19
CA ARG A 54 17.22 15.72 9.91
C ARG A 54 16.30 15.97 11.11
N ASN A 55 15.17 16.57 10.85
CA ASN A 55 14.15 16.86 11.86
C ASN A 55 13.32 15.60 12.22
N PHE A 56 13.85 14.41 11.96
CA PHE A 56 13.26 13.14 12.37
C PHE A 56 14.38 12.14 12.73
N THR A 57 14.00 11.16 13.58
CA THR A 57 14.86 10.04 13.95
C THR A 57 14.17 8.74 13.59
N ILE A 58 14.92 7.77 13.05
CA ILE A 58 14.47 6.38 12.99
C ILE A 58 15.06 5.69 14.23
N ASN A 59 14.17 5.26 15.11
CA ASN A 59 14.53 4.49 16.30
C ASN A 59 14.53 2.99 15.93
N PRO A 60 15.70 2.32 15.90
CA PRO A 60 15.78 0.91 15.52
C PRO A 60 15.00 -0.02 16.45
N ASP A 61 14.87 0.36 17.73
CA ASP A 61 14.19 -0.43 18.75
C ASP A 61 12.67 -0.17 18.80
N GLY A 62 12.18 0.83 18.05
CA GLY A 62 10.77 1.12 17.95
C GLY A 62 10.03 -0.01 17.21
N ASP A 63 9.04 -0.62 17.86
CA ASP A 63 8.27 -1.73 17.32
C ASP A 63 6.96 -1.33 16.64
N LYS A 64 6.64 -0.03 16.63
CA LYS A 64 5.44 0.56 16.02
C LYS A 64 5.81 1.72 15.11
N ILE A 65 4.91 2.12 14.22
CA ILE A 65 5.12 3.28 13.35
C ILE A 65 5.46 4.51 14.18
N LEU A 66 4.64 4.82 15.20
CA LEU A 66 4.84 5.99 16.06
C LEU A 66 6.19 5.99 16.78
N THR A 67 6.65 4.84 17.25
CA THR A 67 7.90 4.71 18.01
C THR A 67 9.12 4.55 17.14
N ARG A 68 8.97 4.05 15.89
CA ARG A 68 10.04 3.88 14.90
C ARG A 68 10.39 5.20 14.21
N PHE A 69 9.39 5.95 13.77
CA PHE A 69 9.56 7.15 12.95
C PHE A 69 9.21 8.40 13.76
N VAL A 70 10.20 8.88 14.51
CA VAL A 70 10.02 9.98 15.46
C VAL A 70 10.25 11.33 14.78
N ASN A 71 9.24 12.19 14.79
CA ASN A 71 9.36 13.57 14.35
C ASN A 71 9.97 14.43 15.49
N ASN A 72 11.10 15.05 15.24
CA ASN A 72 11.82 15.90 16.20
C ASN A 72 11.64 17.40 15.91
N ASP A 73 10.95 17.75 14.82
CA ASP A 73 10.73 19.14 14.45
C ASP A 73 9.40 19.63 15.01
N THR A 74 9.49 20.55 15.98
CA THR A 74 8.31 21.14 16.63
C THR A 74 7.45 22.02 15.70
N ASN A 75 7.97 22.41 14.54
CA ASN A 75 7.18 23.10 13.51
C ASN A 75 6.26 22.16 12.74
N TRP A 76 6.54 20.87 12.76
CA TRP A 76 5.72 19.85 12.11
C TRP A 76 4.92 19.08 13.17
N VAL A 77 3.61 19.10 13.05
CA VAL A 77 2.69 18.47 14.01
C VAL A 77 1.75 17.51 13.31
N ARG A 78 1.27 16.51 14.04
CA ARG A 78 0.16 15.65 13.60
C ARG A 78 -1.15 16.41 13.81
N PRO A 79 -1.83 16.84 12.73
CA PRO A 79 -3.06 17.65 12.87
C PRO A 79 -4.31 16.79 13.13
N TYR A 80 -4.19 15.48 13.00
CA TYR A 80 -5.33 14.56 13.08
C TYR A 80 -5.17 13.59 14.24
N ASP A 81 -6.16 13.58 15.12
CA ASP A 81 -6.26 12.67 16.28
C ASP A 81 -7.57 11.85 16.21
N THR A 82 -7.76 11.13 15.09
CA THR A 82 -8.88 10.20 14.92
C THR A 82 -8.49 8.81 15.40
N ASP A 83 -9.50 7.99 15.76
CA ASP A 83 -9.26 6.60 16.19
C ASP A 83 -8.50 5.80 15.14
N TYR A 84 -8.84 5.99 13.85
CA TYR A 84 -8.15 5.31 12.77
C TYR A 84 -6.72 5.80 12.59
N ALA A 85 -6.45 7.11 12.74
CA ALA A 85 -5.09 7.65 12.71
C ALA A 85 -4.22 7.06 13.83
N ARG A 86 -4.75 7.03 15.06
CA ARG A 86 -4.06 6.40 16.21
C ARG A 86 -3.83 4.91 15.98
N TRP A 87 -4.82 4.21 15.44
CA TRP A 87 -4.70 2.79 15.10
C TRP A 87 -3.59 2.54 14.08
N LEU A 88 -3.49 3.34 13.01
CA LEU A 88 -2.42 3.23 12.00
C LEU A 88 -1.03 3.45 12.62
N LEU A 89 -0.88 4.48 13.47
CA LEU A 89 0.39 4.77 14.14
C LEU A 89 0.80 3.69 15.16
N ASP A 90 -0.16 2.94 15.68
CA ASP A 90 0.07 1.81 16.60
C ASP A 90 0.36 0.49 15.89
N ARG A 91 0.41 0.47 14.56
CA ARG A 91 0.73 -0.76 13.82
C ARG A 91 2.15 -1.21 14.11
N LYS A 92 2.25 -2.49 14.47
CA LYS A 92 3.52 -3.14 14.76
C LYS A 92 4.34 -3.31 13.49
N LEU A 93 5.64 -3.13 13.64
CA LEU A 93 6.63 -3.35 12.61
C LEU A 93 7.48 -4.59 12.95
N PHE A 94 7.93 -5.27 11.93
CA PHE A 94 9.03 -6.22 12.08
C PHE A 94 10.31 -5.50 12.51
N PRO A 95 11.33 -6.23 13.03
CA PRO A 95 12.65 -5.66 13.28
C PRO A 95 13.16 -4.88 12.06
N ILE A 96 14.04 -3.92 12.30
CA ILE A 96 14.44 -2.95 11.28
C ILE A 96 15.21 -3.55 10.11
N ASP A 97 15.85 -4.70 10.33
CA ASP A 97 16.61 -5.49 9.34
C ASP A 97 15.74 -6.49 8.57
N HIS A 98 14.44 -6.59 8.90
CA HIS A 98 13.52 -7.49 8.24
C HIS A 98 13.40 -7.13 6.75
N LYS A 99 13.61 -8.13 5.90
CA LYS A 99 13.44 -8.02 4.45
C LYS A 99 11.99 -8.28 4.09
N VAL A 100 11.44 -7.42 3.24
CA VAL A 100 10.10 -7.65 2.66
C VAL A 100 10.07 -9.02 1.97
N LYS A 101 9.01 -9.78 2.21
CA LYS A 101 8.82 -11.08 1.57
C LYS A 101 7.65 -11.05 0.61
N TYR A 102 7.82 -11.74 -0.51
CA TYR A 102 6.73 -12.06 -1.41
C TYR A 102 5.84 -13.16 -0.83
N TYR A 103 4.67 -13.35 -1.44
CA TYR A 103 3.70 -14.39 -1.04
C TYR A 103 4.30 -15.81 -1.05
N ASN A 104 5.31 -16.08 -1.85
CA ASN A 104 6.00 -17.37 -1.95
C ASN A 104 7.13 -17.52 -0.91
N GLY A 105 7.34 -16.52 -0.05
CA GLY A 105 8.37 -16.52 1.00
C GLY A 105 9.75 -16.03 0.55
N GLU A 106 9.95 -15.75 -0.74
CA GLU A 106 11.19 -15.17 -1.25
C GLU A 106 11.38 -13.73 -0.78
N GLU A 107 12.62 -13.35 -0.51
CA GLU A 107 12.96 -11.99 -0.10
C GLU A 107 12.92 -11.04 -1.31
N LYS A 108 12.19 -9.93 -1.16
CA LYS A 108 12.22 -8.84 -2.11
C LYS A 108 13.56 -8.11 -2.02
N GLN A 109 14.16 -7.83 -3.17
CA GLN A 109 15.31 -6.94 -3.21
C GLN A 109 14.86 -5.52 -2.82
N ASN A 110 15.40 -5.00 -1.70
CA ASN A 110 15.10 -3.63 -1.25
C ASN A 110 15.88 -2.60 -2.07
N ASN A 111 15.80 -2.73 -3.37
CA ASN A 111 16.51 -1.95 -4.37
C ASN A 111 15.59 -1.75 -5.58
N GLY A 112 15.08 -0.54 -5.75
CA GLY A 112 14.21 -0.15 -6.86
C GLY A 112 14.94 0.11 -8.19
N GLY A 113 16.05 -0.55 -8.45
CA GLY A 113 16.96 -0.24 -9.54
C GLY A 113 17.76 1.06 -9.27
N ARG A 114 18.88 1.28 -9.95
CA ARG A 114 19.72 2.47 -9.78
C ARG A 114 19.95 2.89 -8.30
N ASN A 115 20.09 1.91 -7.40
CA ASN A 115 20.34 2.10 -5.96
C ASN A 115 19.22 2.84 -5.18
N LYS A 116 17.98 2.79 -5.64
CA LYS A 116 16.83 3.30 -4.86
C LYS A 116 16.46 2.30 -3.76
N ILE A 117 16.30 2.80 -2.55
CA ILE A 117 15.73 2.02 -1.45
C ILE A 117 14.20 2.09 -1.55
N ILE A 118 13.52 0.95 -1.43
CA ILE A 118 12.06 0.85 -1.53
C ILE A 118 11.43 0.99 -0.14
N SER A 119 11.93 0.21 0.84
CA SER A 119 11.31 0.05 2.15
C SER A 119 12.19 0.59 3.27
N VAL A 120 11.58 1.27 4.25
CA VAL A 120 12.20 1.66 5.52
C VAL A 120 11.57 0.97 6.73
N GLY A 121 10.60 0.10 6.51
CA GLY A 121 9.94 -0.68 7.54
C GLY A 121 8.88 -1.58 6.96
N VAL A 122 8.54 -2.66 7.65
CA VAL A 122 7.55 -3.66 7.22
C VAL A 122 6.54 -3.86 8.34
N LEU A 123 5.26 -3.76 8.01
CA LEU A 123 4.18 -4.01 8.95
C LEU A 123 4.16 -5.50 9.33
N LYS A 124 3.97 -5.77 10.62
CA LYS A 124 3.92 -7.14 11.14
C LYS A 124 2.54 -7.77 10.91
N TYR A 125 2.25 -8.04 9.64
CA TYR A 125 1.06 -8.76 9.19
C TYR A 125 1.44 -9.94 8.30
N ASP A 126 0.83 -11.10 8.56
CA ASP A 126 0.91 -12.22 7.63
C ASP A 126 0.09 -11.92 6.38
N LEU A 127 0.60 -12.27 5.22
CA LEU A 127 -0.12 -12.12 3.95
C LEU A 127 -1.41 -12.93 3.95
N VAL A 128 -2.47 -12.35 3.40
CA VAL A 128 -3.71 -13.08 3.11
C VAL A 128 -3.53 -13.86 1.83
N GLY A 129 -3.70 -15.18 1.93
CA GLY A 129 -3.65 -16.10 0.81
C GLY A 129 -5.03 -16.58 0.37
N THR A 130 -5.07 -17.67 -0.39
CA THR A 130 -6.30 -18.34 -0.79
C THR A 130 -6.61 -19.53 0.13
N PHE A 131 -7.87 -19.94 0.18
CA PHE A 131 -8.32 -21.04 1.02
C PHE A 131 -8.74 -22.24 0.18
N SER A 132 -8.24 -23.42 0.56
CA SER A 132 -8.67 -24.70 0.04
C SER A 132 -9.02 -25.63 1.19
N LYS A 133 -10.24 -26.17 1.24
CA LYS A 133 -10.70 -27.05 2.34
C LYS A 133 -10.39 -26.45 3.73
N ASN A 134 -10.70 -25.17 3.92
CA ASN A 134 -10.44 -24.39 5.14
C ASN A 134 -8.96 -24.17 5.51
N LYS A 135 -8.01 -24.60 4.69
CA LYS A 135 -6.59 -24.27 4.86
C LYS A 135 -6.24 -23.07 4.00
N GLU A 136 -5.58 -22.08 4.61
CA GLU A 136 -5.00 -20.96 3.89
C GLU A 136 -3.69 -21.40 3.21
N ARG A 137 -3.45 -20.90 2.01
CA ARG A 137 -2.25 -21.17 1.23
C ARG A 137 -1.68 -19.86 0.73
N PRO A 138 -0.36 -19.70 0.68
CA PRO A 138 0.27 -18.58 0.00
C PRO A 138 -0.25 -18.43 -1.43
N ALA A 139 -0.54 -17.21 -1.85
CA ALA A 139 -1.00 -16.89 -3.20
C ALA A 139 -0.63 -15.46 -3.55
N ASP A 140 -0.45 -15.20 -4.84
CA ASP A 140 -0.28 -13.84 -5.37
C ASP A 140 -1.62 -13.10 -5.37
N LEU A 141 -2.05 -12.66 -4.18
CA LEU A 141 -3.40 -12.15 -3.96
C LEU A 141 -3.41 -10.78 -3.30
N GLN A 142 -2.72 -10.59 -2.16
CA GLN A 142 -2.70 -9.31 -1.45
C GLN A 142 -1.74 -8.33 -2.14
N GLN A 143 -2.22 -7.65 -3.19
CA GLN A 143 -1.47 -6.68 -3.97
C GLN A 143 -1.71 -5.23 -3.46
N CYS A 144 -1.42 -4.22 -4.25
CA CYS A 144 -1.44 -2.81 -3.83
C CYS A 144 -2.79 -2.33 -3.27
N ALA A 145 -3.87 -2.52 -4.02
CA ALA A 145 -5.21 -2.14 -3.58
C ALA A 145 -5.68 -2.96 -2.37
N ASP A 146 -5.27 -4.23 -2.33
CA ASP A 146 -5.66 -5.17 -1.29
C ASP A 146 -5.03 -4.84 0.06
N ALA A 147 -3.81 -4.29 0.05
CA ALA A 147 -3.18 -3.76 1.25
C ALA A 147 -3.98 -2.58 1.84
N CYS A 148 -4.47 -1.68 0.97
CA CYS A 148 -5.33 -0.57 1.39
C CYS A 148 -6.65 -1.07 1.97
N ILE A 149 -7.32 -2.00 1.28
CA ILE A 149 -8.54 -2.66 1.73
C ILE A 149 -8.31 -3.36 3.07
N ARG A 150 -7.20 -4.08 3.20
CA ARG A 150 -6.87 -4.81 4.41
C ARG A 150 -6.74 -3.91 5.62
N LEU A 151 -5.97 -2.84 5.54
CA LEU A 151 -5.77 -1.95 6.70
C LEU A 151 -7.09 -1.36 7.20
N TRP A 152 -7.98 -0.95 6.30
CA TRP A 152 -9.30 -0.46 6.68
C TRP A 152 -10.18 -1.57 7.28
N ALA A 153 -10.21 -2.73 6.66
CA ALA A 153 -11.01 -3.86 7.12
C ALA A 153 -10.53 -4.41 8.47
N GLU A 154 -9.21 -4.49 8.72
CA GLU A 154 -8.63 -4.91 10.01
C GLU A 154 -9.03 -3.93 11.12
N TYR A 155 -8.92 -2.63 10.89
CA TYR A 155 -9.37 -1.61 11.83
C TYR A 155 -10.84 -1.81 12.21
N LEU A 156 -11.71 -1.93 11.23
CA LEU A 156 -13.15 -2.12 11.46
C LEU A 156 -13.44 -3.45 12.17
N TRP A 157 -12.70 -4.51 11.82
CA TRP A 157 -12.88 -5.83 12.42
C TRP A 157 -12.43 -5.86 13.88
N GLU A 158 -11.29 -5.29 14.23
CA GLU A 158 -10.78 -5.15 15.60
C GLU A 158 -11.77 -4.37 16.49
N HIS A 159 -12.44 -3.37 15.91
CA HIS A 159 -13.43 -2.55 16.62
C HIS A 159 -14.87 -3.09 16.53
N LYS A 160 -15.06 -4.31 15.99
CA LYS A 160 -16.36 -4.97 15.81
C LYS A 160 -17.37 -4.16 14.99
N MET A 161 -16.90 -3.26 14.14
CA MET A 161 -17.74 -2.46 13.24
C MET A 161 -18.08 -3.25 11.96
N TYR A 162 -18.58 -4.46 12.11
CA TYR A 162 -18.76 -5.44 11.05
C TYR A 162 -19.70 -4.99 9.94
N ASP A 163 -20.68 -4.15 10.25
CA ASP A 163 -21.62 -3.57 9.27
C ASP A 163 -20.94 -2.61 8.30
N LYS A 164 -19.82 -1.98 8.72
CA LYS A 164 -19.03 -1.08 7.89
C LYS A 164 -18.03 -1.79 6.98
N ILE A 165 -17.79 -3.09 7.18
CA ILE A 165 -16.86 -3.86 6.35
C ILE A 165 -17.58 -4.31 5.09
N HIS A 166 -17.43 -3.57 4.02
CA HIS A 166 -17.97 -3.92 2.71
C HIS A 166 -17.15 -3.31 1.58
N PHE A 167 -17.06 -4.02 0.47
CA PHE A 167 -16.34 -3.60 -0.73
C PHE A 167 -17.12 -3.99 -1.96
N LYS A 168 -16.91 -3.28 -3.07
CA LYS A 168 -17.70 -3.44 -4.28
C LYS A 168 -16.81 -3.82 -5.46
N ASN A 169 -17.22 -4.77 -6.26
CA ASN A 169 -16.53 -5.13 -7.49
C ASN A 169 -16.96 -4.26 -8.69
N ALA A 170 -16.29 -4.42 -9.82
CA ALA A 170 -16.53 -3.64 -11.02
C ALA A 170 -18.01 -3.73 -11.53
N PRO A 171 -18.68 -4.90 -11.54
CA PRO A 171 -20.09 -5.01 -11.88
C PRO A 171 -21.07 -4.40 -10.86
N GLY A 172 -20.58 -3.94 -9.69
CA GLY A 172 -21.40 -3.28 -8.69
C GLY A 172 -21.95 -4.18 -7.58
N PHE A 173 -21.54 -5.44 -7.51
CA PHE A 173 -21.91 -6.33 -6.41
C PHE A 173 -21.13 -5.99 -5.14
N VAL A 174 -21.84 -5.91 -4.00
CA VAL A 174 -21.24 -5.56 -2.71
C VAL A 174 -20.99 -6.81 -1.87
N PHE A 175 -19.74 -6.99 -1.47
CA PHE A 175 -19.30 -8.02 -0.56
C PHE A 175 -19.43 -7.51 0.88
N TYR A 176 -20.45 -7.94 1.63
CA TYR A 176 -20.68 -7.57 3.02
C TYR A 176 -20.06 -8.59 3.96
N TYR A 177 -19.12 -8.18 4.82
CA TYR A 177 -18.51 -9.07 5.82
C TYR A 177 -19.53 -9.63 6.79
N LYS A 178 -20.47 -8.81 7.29
CA LYS A 178 -21.50 -9.27 8.22
C LYS A 178 -22.30 -10.44 7.63
N LYS A 179 -22.75 -10.34 6.39
CA LYS A 179 -23.40 -11.48 5.70
C LYS A 179 -22.50 -12.71 5.64
N TRP A 180 -21.22 -12.51 5.30
CA TRP A 180 -20.25 -13.59 5.25
C TRP A 180 -20.10 -14.27 6.62
N ALA A 181 -19.94 -13.51 7.70
CA ALA A 181 -19.84 -14.01 9.08
C ALA A 181 -21.13 -14.68 9.56
N GLU A 182 -22.29 -14.23 9.08
CA GLU A 182 -23.61 -14.84 9.35
C GLU A 182 -23.86 -16.13 8.53
N GLY A 183 -22.88 -16.59 7.77
CA GLY A 183 -22.90 -17.85 7.05
C GLY A 183 -23.36 -17.78 5.60
N TYR A 184 -23.54 -16.58 5.05
CA TYR A 184 -23.78 -16.43 3.62
C TYR A 184 -22.48 -16.58 2.83
N ARG A 185 -22.59 -17.11 1.59
CA ARG A 185 -21.50 -17.24 0.64
C ARG A 185 -21.89 -16.62 -0.69
N VAL A 186 -20.87 -16.18 -1.44
CA VAL A 186 -21.08 -15.59 -2.77
C VAL A 186 -20.95 -16.68 -3.83
N HIS A 187 -21.93 -16.74 -4.70
CA HIS A 187 -21.96 -17.63 -5.86
C HIS A 187 -22.05 -16.80 -7.15
N PHE A 188 -21.38 -17.27 -8.18
CA PHE A 188 -21.44 -16.68 -9.51
C PHE A 188 -22.16 -17.65 -10.44
N ASP A 189 -23.14 -17.15 -11.19
CA ASP A 189 -23.81 -17.92 -12.25
C ASP A 189 -22.92 -18.03 -13.51
N LYS A 190 -23.45 -18.67 -14.55
CA LYS A 190 -22.76 -18.82 -15.84
C LYS A 190 -22.43 -17.50 -16.55
N ASN A 191 -23.09 -16.42 -16.18
CA ASN A 191 -22.90 -15.06 -16.71
C ASN A 191 -22.09 -14.18 -15.76
N TRP A 192 -21.42 -14.75 -14.75
CA TRP A 192 -20.65 -14.05 -13.72
C TRP A 192 -21.47 -13.10 -12.84
N LYS A 193 -22.79 -13.26 -12.80
CA LYS A 193 -23.65 -12.51 -11.89
C LYS A 193 -23.52 -13.09 -10.47
N ALA A 194 -23.09 -12.26 -9.55
CA ALA A 194 -22.91 -12.64 -8.15
C ALA A 194 -24.23 -12.64 -7.38
N SER A 195 -24.39 -13.58 -6.47
CA SER A 195 -25.54 -13.68 -5.55
C SER A 195 -25.12 -14.26 -4.20
N TRP A 196 -25.89 -13.98 -3.16
CA TRP A 196 -25.69 -14.51 -1.83
C TRP A 196 -26.60 -15.73 -1.59
N SER A 197 -26.03 -16.81 -1.00
CA SER A 197 -26.81 -17.92 -0.43
C SER A 197 -26.28 -18.30 0.94
N LYS A 198 -27.14 -18.85 1.79
CA LYS A 198 -26.79 -19.24 3.17
C LYS A 198 -26.30 -20.68 3.19
N ASP A 199 -24.98 -20.88 3.19
CA ASP A 199 -24.33 -22.18 2.98
C ASP A 199 -23.47 -22.61 4.17
N ALA A 200 -23.37 -21.80 5.25
CA ALA A 200 -22.52 -22.07 6.40
C ALA A 200 -23.17 -21.62 7.70
N GLY A 201 -22.57 -22.01 8.82
CA GLY A 201 -22.92 -21.49 10.13
C GLY A 201 -22.40 -20.08 10.36
N VAL A 202 -22.87 -19.45 11.44
CA VAL A 202 -22.38 -18.16 11.92
C VAL A 202 -20.96 -18.32 12.46
N ASP A 203 -20.03 -17.51 11.96
CA ASP A 203 -18.64 -17.52 12.42
C ASP A 203 -17.98 -16.16 12.21
N TYR A 204 -17.70 -15.45 13.31
CA TYR A 204 -17.00 -14.16 13.36
C TYR A 204 -15.50 -14.29 13.67
N SER A 205 -14.94 -15.50 13.56
CA SER A 205 -13.51 -15.73 13.82
C SER A 205 -12.62 -14.98 12.84
N TYR A 206 -11.38 -14.70 13.25
CA TYR A 206 -10.37 -14.08 12.39
C TYR A 206 -10.08 -14.94 11.13
N THR A 207 -10.13 -16.27 11.26
CA THR A 207 -9.99 -17.18 10.11
C THR A 207 -11.11 -16.95 9.08
N THR A 208 -12.36 -16.78 9.51
CA THR A 208 -13.48 -16.48 8.62
C THR A 208 -13.38 -15.08 8.02
N PHE A 209 -12.86 -14.10 8.79
CA PHE A 209 -12.55 -12.78 8.25
C PHE A 209 -11.46 -12.83 7.16
N ARG A 210 -10.37 -13.58 7.37
CA ARG A 210 -9.34 -13.77 6.34
C ARG A 210 -9.88 -14.45 5.07
N LYS A 211 -10.80 -15.42 5.18
CA LYS A 211 -11.50 -16.00 4.02
C LYS A 211 -12.31 -14.97 3.25
N TYR A 212 -12.97 -14.07 3.96
CA TYR A 212 -13.68 -12.96 3.35
C TYR A 212 -12.71 -12.00 2.62
N LEU A 213 -11.60 -11.64 3.24
CA LEU A 213 -10.57 -10.81 2.58
C LEU A 213 -10.02 -11.49 1.32
N SER A 214 -9.77 -12.80 1.36
CA SER A 214 -9.36 -13.57 0.18
C SER A 214 -10.36 -13.44 -0.97
N LEU A 215 -11.67 -13.49 -0.67
CA LEU A 215 -12.71 -13.25 -1.66
C LEU A 215 -12.66 -11.82 -2.21
N VAL A 216 -12.58 -10.81 -1.33
CA VAL A 216 -12.54 -9.40 -1.71
C VAL A 216 -11.35 -9.10 -2.62
N PHE A 217 -10.15 -9.56 -2.26
CA PHE A 217 -8.92 -9.36 -3.02
C PHE A 217 -8.97 -9.99 -4.42
N THR A 218 -9.79 -11.04 -4.60
CA THR A 218 -9.99 -11.66 -5.91
C THR A 218 -10.82 -10.78 -6.87
N TYR A 219 -11.71 -9.91 -6.34
CA TYR A 219 -12.71 -9.24 -7.16
C TYR A 219 -12.72 -7.71 -7.07
N CYS A 220 -12.00 -7.13 -6.11
CA CYS A 220 -11.90 -5.68 -5.92
C CYS A 220 -10.48 -5.21 -6.25
N GLY A 221 -10.34 -4.00 -6.77
CA GLY A 221 -9.03 -3.49 -7.16
C GLY A 221 -9.04 -1.96 -7.30
N THR A 222 -7.95 -1.39 -7.80
CA THR A 222 -7.74 0.06 -7.90
C THR A 222 -8.83 0.76 -8.71
N ALA A 223 -9.29 0.15 -9.80
CA ALA A 223 -10.33 0.73 -10.66
C ALA A 223 -11.67 0.90 -9.94
N THR A 224 -12.04 -0.03 -9.06
CA THR A 224 -13.25 0.06 -8.24
C THR A 224 -13.10 1.03 -7.09
N LEU A 225 -11.98 0.97 -6.36
CA LEU A 225 -11.72 1.88 -5.25
C LEU A 225 -11.71 3.34 -5.71
N ALA A 226 -11.04 3.65 -6.83
CA ALA A 226 -10.97 5.01 -7.36
C ALA A 226 -12.35 5.60 -7.71
N LYS A 227 -13.35 4.76 -8.03
CA LYS A 227 -14.73 5.18 -8.34
C LYS A 227 -15.60 5.31 -7.09
N GLU A 228 -15.43 4.40 -6.12
CA GLU A 228 -16.33 4.28 -4.97
C GLU A 228 -15.97 5.19 -3.82
N MET A 229 -14.69 5.53 -3.65
CA MET A 229 -14.22 6.38 -2.55
C MET A 229 -14.44 7.87 -2.84
N MET A 230 -14.45 8.68 -1.78
CA MET A 230 -14.53 10.15 -1.91
C MET A 230 -13.18 10.71 -2.33
N THR A 231 -13.16 11.58 -3.33
CA THR A 231 -11.96 12.35 -3.68
C THR A 231 -11.66 13.38 -2.58
N VAL A 232 -10.39 13.52 -2.23
CA VAL A 232 -9.87 14.43 -1.20
C VAL A 232 -8.90 15.40 -1.86
N LYS A 233 -8.93 16.67 -1.46
CA LYS A 233 -7.93 17.65 -1.89
C LYS A 233 -6.57 17.35 -1.26
N SER A 234 -5.49 17.65 -1.96
CA SER A 234 -4.12 17.47 -1.46
C SER A 234 -3.84 18.26 -0.16
N THR A 235 -4.59 19.33 0.10
CA THR A 235 -4.51 20.12 1.34
C THR A 235 -5.21 19.49 2.54
N ASP A 236 -6.08 18.48 2.32
CA ASP A 236 -6.96 17.88 3.33
C ASP A 236 -6.63 16.41 3.61
N ILE A 237 -5.46 15.95 3.16
CA ILE A 237 -4.99 14.57 3.34
C ILE A 237 -4.93 14.23 4.84
N GLN A 238 -5.44 13.05 5.18
CA GLN A 238 -5.44 12.49 6.54
C GLN A 238 -4.86 11.08 6.56
N PRO A 239 -4.33 10.59 7.71
CA PRO A 239 -3.95 9.19 7.84
C PRO A 239 -5.11 8.27 7.48
N GLY A 240 -4.87 7.26 6.66
CA GLY A 240 -5.87 6.33 6.13
C GLY A 240 -6.54 6.75 4.83
N ASP A 241 -6.23 7.92 4.29
CA ASP A 241 -6.51 8.23 2.89
C ASP A 241 -5.62 7.38 1.98
N ILE A 242 -5.98 7.26 0.74
CA ILE A 242 -5.26 6.48 -0.26
C ILE A 242 -4.88 7.39 -1.41
N LEU A 243 -3.61 7.38 -1.78
CA LEU A 243 -3.17 7.92 -3.07
C LEU A 243 -3.32 6.81 -4.10
N ILE A 244 -4.12 7.05 -5.14
CA ILE A 244 -4.53 6.03 -6.08
C ILE A 244 -4.47 6.50 -7.53
N TRP A 245 -3.96 5.63 -8.40
CA TRP A 245 -4.19 5.66 -9.83
C TRP A 245 -5.09 4.48 -10.19
N GLY A 246 -6.36 4.77 -10.51
CA GLY A 246 -7.35 3.75 -10.80
C GLY A 246 -7.26 3.29 -12.25
N GLY A 247 -6.93 2.01 -12.46
CA GLY A 247 -6.83 1.50 -13.82
C GLY A 247 -6.26 0.08 -13.89
N SER A 248 -5.82 -0.26 -15.12
CA SER A 248 -5.02 -1.45 -15.43
C SER A 248 -3.99 -1.07 -16.53
N PRO A 249 -2.70 -0.88 -16.16
CA PRO A 249 -2.18 -0.96 -14.81
C PRO A 249 -2.72 0.15 -13.90
N GLY A 250 -2.76 -0.13 -12.60
CA GLY A 250 -3.14 0.82 -11.56
C GLY A 250 -2.31 0.60 -10.31
N HIS A 251 -2.24 1.60 -9.43
CA HIS A 251 -1.52 1.47 -8.16
C HIS A 251 -2.22 2.25 -7.04
N ALA A 252 -2.03 1.80 -5.81
CA ALA A 252 -2.58 2.44 -4.62
C ALA A 252 -1.64 2.31 -3.43
N VAL A 253 -1.51 3.38 -2.65
CA VAL A 253 -0.73 3.43 -1.43
C VAL A 253 -1.54 4.07 -0.31
N THR A 254 -1.43 3.58 0.92
CA THR A 254 -2.14 4.12 2.08
C THR A 254 -1.30 5.19 2.76
N VAL A 255 -1.92 6.32 3.10
CA VAL A 255 -1.35 7.35 3.97
C VAL A 255 -1.35 6.84 5.41
N MET A 256 -0.17 6.57 5.96
CA MET A 256 -0.02 6.01 7.32
C MET A 256 0.07 7.11 8.38
N ASP A 257 0.69 8.23 8.06
CA ASP A 257 0.84 9.39 8.96
C ASP A 257 0.89 10.68 8.15
N VAL A 258 0.49 11.77 8.78
CA VAL A 258 0.50 13.11 8.20
C VAL A 258 1.10 14.11 9.19
N LEU A 259 2.06 14.87 8.74
CA LEU A 259 2.59 16.04 9.46
C LEU A 259 2.21 17.31 8.70
N ARG A 260 1.80 18.34 9.44
CA ARG A 260 1.53 19.69 8.91
C ARG A 260 2.52 20.68 9.51
N ASN A 261 3.12 21.50 8.66
CA ASN A 261 3.94 22.60 9.11
C ASN A 261 3.05 23.74 9.66
N LYS A 262 3.33 24.16 10.88
CA LYS A 262 2.54 25.22 11.58
C LYS A 262 2.61 26.59 10.91
N GLN A 263 3.72 26.87 10.23
CA GLN A 263 3.99 28.19 9.64
C GLN A 263 3.51 28.27 8.17
N THR A 264 3.79 27.21 7.41
CA THR A 264 3.54 27.21 5.95
C THR A 264 2.29 26.44 5.55
N GLY A 265 1.71 25.63 6.44
CA GLY A 265 0.58 24.76 6.12
C GLY A 265 0.93 23.55 5.26
N LYS A 266 2.16 23.43 4.78
CA LYS A 266 2.60 22.29 3.94
C LYS A 266 2.44 20.97 4.67
N LEU A 267 2.23 19.90 3.89
CA LEU A 267 2.06 18.54 4.39
C LEU A 267 3.28 17.68 4.08
N LYS A 268 3.59 16.80 5.02
CA LYS A 268 4.42 15.61 4.80
C LYS A 268 3.60 14.38 5.10
N VAL A 269 3.65 13.40 4.22
CA VAL A 269 2.91 12.14 4.35
C VAL A 269 3.84 10.95 4.35
N MET A 270 3.48 9.91 5.09
CA MET A 270 4.12 8.62 5.09
C MET A 270 3.23 7.64 4.36
N PHE A 271 3.78 6.90 3.40
CA PHE A 271 3.01 5.92 2.63
C PHE A 271 3.38 4.48 2.99
N SER A 272 2.39 3.59 2.90
CA SER A 272 2.60 2.14 2.88
C SER A 272 2.02 1.53 1.62
N GLN A 273 2.60 0.41 1.18
CA GLN A 273 2.12 -0.37 0.05
C GLN A 273 2.32 -1.87 0.25
N SER A 274 1.56 -2.69 -0.47
CA SER A 274 1.99 -3.94 -1.08
C SER A 274 2.19 -3.70 -2.58
N TYR A 275 2.67 -4.69 -3.32
CA TYR A 275 2.95 -4.54 -4.75
C TYR A 275 2.57 -5.82 -5.51
N MET A 276 2.92 -5.87 -6.78
CA MET A 276 2.76 -7.04 -7.64
C MET A 276 4.16 -7.59 -7.99
N PRO A 277 4.51 -8.84 -7.69
CA PRO A 277 3.69 -9.85 -6.98
C PRO A 277 3.32 -9.46 -5.55
N ALA A 278 2.26 -10.10 -4.99
CA ALA A 278 1.80 -9.86 -3.61
C ALA A 278 2.95 -10.01 -2.61
N GLN A 279 3.06 -9.05 -1.71
CA GLN A 279 4.15 -8.94 -0.75
C GLN A 279 3.66 -8.38 0.60
N GLU A 280 4.52 -8.47 1.62
CA GLU A 280 4.28 -7.83 2.91
C GLU A 280 4.09 -6.32 2.74
N ILE A 281 3.25 -5.72 3.60
CA ILE A 281 2.99 -4.28 3.57
C ILE A 281 4.22 -3.54 4.11
N GLU A 282 4.81 -2.69 3.28
CA GLU A 282 6.02 -1.94 3.59
C GLU A 282 5.76 -0.44 3.71
N ILE A 283 6.55 0.24 4.55
CA ILE A 283 6.62 1.70 4.61
C ILE A 283 7.60 2.18 3.57
N LEU A 284 7.16 3.08 2.70
CA LEU A 284 7.95 3.53 1.57
C LEU A 284 9.07 4.50 1.99
N ALA A 285 10.22 4.35 1.37
CA ALA A 285 11.33 5.28 1.45
C ALA A 285 11.11 6.47 0.50
N ASN A 286 11.30 7.68 0.98
CA ASN A 286 11.44 8.84 0.10
C ASN A 286 12.87 8.96 -0.40
N ASN A 287 13.12 8.63 -1.68
CA ASN A 287 14.44 8.70 -2.29
C ASN A 287 14.84 10.10 -2.74
N GLU A 288 13.90 11.04 -2.86
CA GLU A 288 14.19 12.44 -3.22
C GLU A 288 14.79 13.21 -2.05
N ASP A 289 14.50 12.77 -0.82
CA ASP A 289 15.05 13.32 0.41
C ASP A 289 16.44 12.73 0.75
N ASN A 290 17.09 12.08 -0.24
CA ASN A 290 18.36 11.39 -0.07
C ASN A 290 19.52 12.38 0.10
N TYR A 291 20.04 12.38 1.31
CA TYR A 291 21.41 12.81 1.56
C TYR A 291 22.39 11.74 1.07
N ARG A 292 23.39 12.13 0.27
CA ARG A 292 24.61 11.33 0.10
C ARG A 292 25.26 11.18 1.48
N TRP A 293 25.06 10.06 2.13
CA TRP A 293 25.81 9.71 3.32
C TRP A 293 27.22 9.35 2.88
N THR A 294 28.19 10.07 3.42
CA THR A 294 29.59 9.69 3.31
C THR A 294 29.81 8.33 3.97
N GLU A 295 30.73 7.53 3.48
CA GLU A 295 31.05 6.14 3.83
C GLU A 295 31.15 5.78 5.31
N LYS A 296 31.17 6.78 6.19
CA LYS A 296 31.31 6.65 7.65
C LYS A 296 30.07 6.00 8.32
N TYR A 297 28.94 5.86 7.64
CA TYR A 297 27.67 5.34 8.19
C TYR A 297 27.13 4.14 7.43
N THR A 298 27.97 3.29 6.86
CA THR A 298 27.61 2.13 6.04
C THR A 298 26.89 1.00 6.78
N LYS A 299 26.65 1.09 8.07
CA LYS A 299 25.73 0.22 8.81
C LYS A 299 24.40 0.93 9.04
N GLY A 300 23.50 0.90 8.05
CA GLY A 300 22.14 1.40 8.16
C GLY A 300 21.94 2.78 7.54
N MET A 301 21.89 2.84 6.21
CA MET A 301 21.35 4.04 5.54
C MET A 301 19.86 4.13 5.81
N TRP A 302 19.47 5.08 6.64
CA TRP A 302 18.08 5.36 6.96
C TRP A 302 17.53 6.40 5.99
N PHE A 303 16.60 6.02 5.17
CA PHE A 303 15.89 6.93 4.29
C PHE A 303 14.68 7.53 5.01
N SER A 304 14.31 8.76 4.63
CA SER A 304 13.11 9.40 5.13
C SER A 304 11.87 8.61 4.70
N PRO A 305 10.89 8.36 5.59
CA PRO A 305 9.58 7.86 5.19
C PRO A 305 8.64 8.99 4.73
N TRP A 306 9.08 10.25 4.78
CA TRP A 306 8.24 11.43 4.61
C TRP A 306 8.32 12.00 3.20
N PHE A 307 7.18 12.13 2.55
CA PHE A 307 6.99 12.76 1.24
C PHE A 307 6.33 14.13 1.45
N GLU A 308 6.97 15.20 1.01
CA GLU A 308 6.37 16.55 1.02
C GLU A 308 5.33 16.63 -0.10
N ILE A 309 4.11 17.05 0.23
CA ILE A 309 3.03 17.26 -0.73
C ILE A 309 2.88 18.76 -0.96
N ASP A 310 3.18 19.18 -2.18
CA ASP A 310 3.08 20.55 -2.64
C ASP A 310 2.66 20.55 -4.11
N GLU A 311 1.35 20.45 -4.34
CA GLU A 311 0.76 20.32 -5.68
C GLU A 311 1.02 21.55 -6.54
N GLU A 312 1.15 22.76 -5.91
CA GLU A 312 1.48 23.99 -6.63
C GLU A 312 2.91 23.96 -7.20
N LYS A 313 3.82 23.30 -6.49
CA LYS A 313 5.19 23.11 -6.94
C LYS A 313 5.33 21.96 -7.92
N SER A 314 4.66 20.86 -7.66
CA SER A 314 4.68 19.65 -8.50
C SER A 314 3.43 18.82 -8.27
N PRO A 315 2.64 18.53 -9.31
CA PRO A 315 1.53 17.59 -9.22
C PRO A 315 2.01 16.13 -9.15
N VAL A 316 3.31 15.89 -9.32
CA VAL A 316 3.89 14.53 -9.42
C VAL A 316 4.46 14.10 -8.07
N ILE A 317 4.03 12.92 -7.61
CA ILE A 317 4.53 12.26 -6.40
C ILE A 317 5.26 10.98 -6.84
N ASN A 318 6.60 10.99 -6.67
CA ASN A 318 7.46 9.85 -7.01
C ASN A 318 7.64 8.95 -5.79
N THR A 319 6.99 7.79 -5.78
CA THR A 319 7.33 6.70 -4.86
C THR A 319 8.45 5.84 -5.46
N PRO A 320 9.10 4.96 -4.67
CA PRO A 320 10.23 4.18 -5.20
C PRO A 320 9.91 3.36 -6.44
N GLN A 321 8.69 2.87 -6.58
CA GLN A 321 8.28 1.94 -7.64
C GLN A 321 7.18 2.47 -8.55
N TRP A 322 6.53 3.60 -8.20
CA TRP A 322 5.43 4.16 -8.98
C TRP A 322 5.45 5.69 -8.94
N THR A 323 5.08 6.30 -10.05
CA THR A 323 4.87 7.75 -10.15
C THR A 323 3.37 8.03 -10.20
N PHE A 324 2.89 8.88 -9.29
CA PHE A 324 1.51 9.38 -9.29
C PHE A 324 1.50 10.80 -9.81
N ASP A 325 0.75 11.06 -10.87
CA ASP A 325 0.54 12.39 -11.41
C ASP A 325 -0.90 12.84 -11.10
N LEU A 326 -1.03 13.82 -10.21
CA LEU A 326 -2.32 14.36 -9.78
C LEU A 326 -3.02 15.15 -10.90
N SER A 327 -2.27 15.61 -11.90
CA SER A 327 -2.81 16.29 -13.07
C SER A 327 -3.28 15.30 -14.15
N ASP A 328 -2.89 14.02 -14.05
CA ASP A 328 -3.21 12.98 -15.03
C ASP A 328 -3.80 11.72 -14.38
N GLY A 329 -4.88 11.88 -13.62
CA GLY A 329 -5.72 10.79 -13.12
C GLY A 329 -5.36 10.18 -11.77
N ALA A 330 -4.18 10.44 -11.20
CA ALA A 330 -3.93 10.12 -9.80
C ALA A 330 -4.73 11.05 -8.89
N LYS A 331 -5.12 10.56 -7.72
CA LYS A 331 -5.85 11.37 -6.74
C LYS A 331 -5.75 10.79 -5.34
N PHE A 332 -5.97 11.63 -4.33
CA PHE A 332 -6.24 11.18 -2.98
C PHE A 332 -7.73 10.85 -2.82
N VAL A 333 -8.00 9.72 -2.14
CA VAL A 333 -9.37 9.27 -1.87
C VAL A 333 -9.51 8.79 -0.43
N ARG A 334 -10.74 8.84 0.10
CA ARG A 334 -11.10 8.49 1.49
C ARG A 334 -12.26 7.53 1.53
N TRP A 335 -12.25 6.61 2.50
CA TRP A 335 -13.37 5.72 2.79
C TRP A 335 -14.60 6.55 3.19
N ARG A 336 -15.77 6.26 2.61
CA ARG A 336 -17.01 7.01 2.86
C ARG A 336 -17.54 6.84 4.28
N ASP A 337 -17.30 5.66 4.87
CA ASP A 337 -17.83 5.27 6.18
C ASP A 337 -16.85 5.51 7.33
N ARG A 338 -15.86 6.33 7.07
CA ARG A 338 -14.83 6.71 8.04
C ARG A 338 -15.26 7.83 8.97
#